data_fcbe7b4c98e33e5cbf291ab7927d02d1
#
_entry.id   fcbe7b4c98e33e5cbf291ab7927d02d1
#
_cell.length_a   1.000
_cell.length_b   1.000
_cell.length_c   1.000
_cell.angle_alpha   90.00
_cell.angle_beta   90.00
_cell.angle_gamma   90.00
#
_symmetry.space_group_name_H-M   'P 1'
#
loop_
_entity.id
_entity.type
_entity.pdbx_description
1 polymer ?
#
loop_
_entity_poly.entity_id
_entity_poly.type
_entity_poly.pdbx_seq_one_letter_code
_entity_poly.pdbx_strand_id
1 'polypeptide(L)'
;MFHGGSSGDRANDAGRKISFRFGLGLALVAGLGVTGAARTEAADDVSFMRQVAPILLKRCSGCHGRRVSEGGYRLHAFTELMSAGESGEAAVVAGKPEASELLRRITASDKDLRMPQEDDALAAIEVALIKRWISEGARFDGRDPGRPLTSQLPPRQHPRSPARYPVAIPVLAIEFSPDGTQIAVGGYHEVTIWQARTGKLVRRLPKRPQRIQSLVWYRPDQILVAGGTPGEYGEVALVSAMSGEVRRVLGTFDDLVLGAAVSDDAKRIAAGSAGHETRGWSMDATQAAWESRVHSDWVTGVAFSADGRFVVSASRDQTLKVHDAASGALFTTYNGHRKQLGKFTGRFAVYAVSFDKRSKRLLSVGEGKAIRVWDPVQARSENGTAADMEGRFFKAGHTRFIPHGFSKATFGLDVHDGVALAGGADGVVREFSVETLETRRTYEGASDWVYAVAAAPTGALVAASGFRGEVLVWNRADGRLVTRFVASPGR
;
A
#
# COMPACT_ATOMS: atom_id res chain seq x y z
N MET A 1 -34.73 -12.47 -56.77
CA MET A 1 -34.34 -12.98 -58.09
C MET A 1 -33.08 -13.77 -57.89
N PHE A 2 -33.29 -15.05 -57.94
CA PHE A 2 -32.56 -16.08 -58.68
C PHE A 2 -31.13 -16.33 -58.23
N HIS A 3 -30.93 -17.43 -57.62
CA HIS A 3 -30.52 -18.79 -58.09
C HIS A 3 -29.00 -18.83 -58.30
N GLY A 4 -28.28 -19.78 -57.94
CA GLY A 4 -28.41 -21.18 -57.61
C GLY A 4 -27.08 -21.81 -57.76
N GLY A 5 -26.80 -22.80 -57.09
CA GLY A 5 -26.64 -24.19 -57.38
C GLY A 5 -25.12 -24.55 -57.37
N SER A 6 -24.67 -25.45 -56.64
CA SER A 6 -24.78 -26.90 -56.49
C SER A 6 -23.51 -27.61 -56.96
N SER A 7 -23.19 -28.63 -56.21
CA SER A 7 -22.50 -29.92 -56.54
C SER A 7 -20.98 -29.82 -56.69
N GLY A 8 -20.21 -30.63 -56.07
CA GLY A 8 -20.24 -32.03 -55.71
C GLY A 8 -18.94 -32.64 -56.15
N ASP A 9 -18.39 -33.49 -55.44
CA ASP A 9 -17.92 -34.86 -55.59
C ASP A 9 -16.60 -35.17 -54.86
N ARG A 10 -16.71 -36.05 -53.92
CA ARG A 10 -16.18 -37.42 -53.74
C ARG A 10 -14.79 -37.71 -54.33
N ALA A 11 -13.86 -38.21 -53.57
CA ALA A 11 -13.65 -39.59 -53.20
C ALA A 11 -12.17 -39.93 -52.89
N ASN A 12 -12.05 -40.83 -51.96
CA ASN A 12 -11.11 -41.97 -51.81
C ASN A 12 -9.76 -41.73 -51.19
N ASP A 13 -9.57 -42.25 -49.98
CA ASP A 13 -9.36 -43.68 -49.58
C ASP A 13 -7.89 -44.11 -49.69
N ALA A 14 -7.29 -44.38 -48.56
CA ALA A 14 -6.30 -45.46 -48.42
C ALA A 14 -6.01 -45.72 -46.90
N GLY A 15 -6.65 -46.74 -46.39
CA GLY A 15 -6.38 -47.27 -45.09
C GLY A 15 -5.02 -47.99 -45.00
N ARG A 16 -4.38 -47.88 -43.87
CA ARG A 16 -3.31 -48.80 -43.42
C ARG A 16 -3.66 -49.38 -42.08
N LYS A 17 -4.14 -50.63 -42.13
CA LYS A 17 -4.25 -51.54 -40.96
C LYS A 17 -2.86 -52.02 -40.61
N ILE A 18 -2.44 -51.83 -39.38
CA ILE A 18 -1.31 -52.51 -38.76
C ILE A 18 -1.88 -53.50 -37.76
N SER A 19 -1.74 -54.78 -38.06
CA SER A 19 -2.08 -55.91 -37.22
C SER A 19 -0.95 -56.15 -36.22
N PHE A 20 -1.24 -56.14 -34.94
CA PHE A 20 -0.34 -56.71 -33.92
C PHE A 20 -0.82 -58.09 -33.52
N ARG A 21 0.07 -59.05 -33.71
CA ARG A 21 -0.08 -60.48 -33.30
C ARG A 21 0.16 -60.60 -31.79
N PHE A 22 -0.77 -61.21 -31.11
CA PHE A 22 -0.60 -61.77 -29.76
C PHE A 22 0.34 -62.88 -29.75
N GLY A 23 1.43 -62.79 -28.98
CA GLY A 23 2.27 -63.91 -28.58
C GLY A 23 2.03 -64.24 -27.09
N LEU A 24 1.43 -65.38 -26.82
CA LEU A 24 1.23 -65.93 -25.49
C LEU A 24 2.57 -66.53 -25.01
N GLY A 25 3.21 -65.90 -24.05
CA GLY A 25 4.36 -66.42 -23.33
C GLY A 25 4.00 -66.57 -21.87
N LEU A 26 3.78 -67.86 -21.47
CA LEU A 26 3.56 -68.23 -20.08
C LEU A 26 4.92 -68.27 -19.37
N ALA A 27 5.16 -67.31 -18.44
CA ALA A 27 6.29 -67.42 -17.52
C ALA A 27 5.74 -67.41 -16.08
N LEU A 28 5.90 -68.53 -15.44
CA LEU A 28 5.70 -68.77 -14.02
C LEU A 28 6.76 -67.93 -13.26
N VAL A 29 6.38 -66.92 -12.48
CA VAL A 29 7.29 -66.31 -11.51
C VAL A 29 6.65 -66.42 -10.13
N ALA A 30 7.40 -67.03 -9.25
CA ALA A 30 7.09 -67.29 -7.85
C ALA A 30 6.81 -65.95 -7.09
N GLY A 31 5.74 -66.00 -6.31
CA GLY A 31 5.37 -64.82 -5.45
C GLY A 31 6.40 -64.65 -4.35
N LEU A 32 7.03 -63.46 -4.37
CA LEU A 32 7.60 -62.86 -3.19
C LEU A 32 6.63 -61.69 -2.80
N GLY A 33 5.87 -61.95 -1.75
CA GLY A 33 4.99 -60.94 -1.14
C GLY A 33 5.82 -59.76 -0.61
N VAL A 34 5.87 -58.68 -1.38
CA VAL A 34 6.30 -57.40 -0.87
C VAL A 34 5.05 -56.76 -0.23
N THR A 35 4.94 -56.89 1.08
CA THR A 35 4.06 -56.09 1.89
C THR A 35 4.54 -54.64 1.75
N GLY A 36 3.95 -53.90 0.82
CA GLY A 36 4.10 -52.50 0.70
C GLY A 36 3.50 -51.86 1.95
N ALA A 37 4.35 -51.55 2.94
CA ALA A 37 3.98 -50.64 3.98
C ALA A 37 3.60 -49.32 3.29
N ALA A 38 2.32 -49.01 3.28
CA ALA A 38 1.86 -47.67 2.93
C ALA A 38 2.62 -46.66 3.85
N ARG A 39 3.58 -45.94 3.29
CA ARG A 39 4.11 -44.79 3.94
C ARG A 39 2.91 -43.84 4.10
N THR A 40 2.36 -43.80 5.30
CA THR A 40 1.59 -42.67 5.73
C THR A 40 2.52 -41.48 5.57
N GLU A 41 2.27 -40.63 4.57
CA GLU A 41 2.86 -39.29 4.55
C GLU A 41 2.55 -38.68 5.89
N ALA A 42 3.59 -38.48 6.72
CA ALA A 42 3.46 -37.71 7.94
C ALA A 42 2.95 -36.33 7.48
N ALA A 43 1.73 -36.00 7.89
CA ALA A 43 1.19 -34.66 7.61
C ALA A 43 2.19 -33.67 8.17
N ASP A 44 2.76 -32.83 7.31
CA ASP A 44 3.72 -31.79 7.70
C ASP A 44 3.22 -31.01 8.93
N ASP A 45 4.11 -30.78 9.90
CA ASP A 45 3.83 -29.98 11.09
C ASP A 45 3.21 -28.62 10.69
N VAL A 46 2.27 -28.12 11.50
CA VAL A 46 1.64 -26.83 11.22
C VAL A 46 2.66 -25.69 11.35
N SER A 47 2.88 -24.97 10.27
CA SER A 47 3.71 -23.77 10.27
C SER A 47 2.97 -22.60 10.92
N PHE A 48 3.50 -22.10 12.03
CA PHE A 48 2.93 -20.92 12.69
C PHE A 48 2.92 -19.71 11.77
N MET A 49 4.07 -19.35 11.20
CA MET A 49 4.21 -18.14 10.38
C MET A 49 3.42 -18.16 9.07
N ARG A 50 3.20 -19.34 8.48
CA ARG A 50 2.50 -19.44 7.19
C ARG A 50 1.00 -19.68 7.34
N GLN A 51 0.56 -20.32 8.41
CA GLN A 51 -0.80 -20.82 8.53
C GLN A 51 -1.55 -20.20 9.71
N VAL A 52 -0.95 -20.12 10.91
CA VAL A 52 -1.61 -19.66 12.13
C VAL A 52 -1.52 -18.13 12.28
N ALA A 53 -0.32 -17.56 12.17
CA ALA A 53 -0.11 -16.12 12.34
C ALA A 53 -0.99 -15.26 11.41
N PRO A 54 -1.21 -15.61 10.12
CA PRO A 54 -2.13 -14.86 9.26
C PRO A 54 -3.57 -14.84 9.77
N ILE A 55 -4.07 -15.94 10.35
CA ILE A 55 -5.41 -16.00 10.95
C ILE A 55 -5.50 -15.07 12.15
N LEU A 56 -4.54 -15.20 13.09
CA LEU A 56 -4.52 -14.39 14.30
C LEU A 56 -4.40 -12.89 13.99
N LEU A 57 -3.52 -12.53 13.06
CA LEU A 57 -3.36 -11.13 12.65
C LEU A 57 -4.62 -10.58 11.98
N LYS A 58 -5.30 -11.36 11.16
CA LYS A 58 -6.52 -10.93 10.48
C LYS A 58 -7.71 -10.81 11.43
N ARG A 59 -7.88 -11.75 12.36
CA ARG A 59 -9.10 -11.92 13.15
C ARG A 59 -9.02 -11.30 14.54
N CYS A 60 -7.80 -11.06 15.07
CA CYS A 60 -7.61 -10.72 16.47
C CYS A 60 -6.83 -9.42 16.69
N SER A 61 -5.95 -9.01 15.74
CA SER A 61 -5.02 -7.89 15.96
C SER A 61 -5.70 -6.53 16.08
N GLY A 62 -6.94 -6.39 15.61
CA GLY A 62 -7.72 -5.15 15.76
C GLY A 62 -7.91 -4.75 17.22
N CYS A 63 -8.22 -5.72 18.08
CA CYS A 63 -8.42 -5.52 19.53
C CYS A 63 -7.20 -5.96 20.36
N HIS A 64 -6.42 -6.94 19.91
CA HIS A 64 -5.27 -7.50 20.60
C HIS A 64 -3.94 -7.21 19.91
N GLY A 65 -3.82 -6.04 19.32
CA GLY A 65 -2.65 -5.59 18.61
C GLY A 65 -1.66 -4.80 19.45
N ARG A 66 -0.79 -4.07 18.78
CA ARG A 66 0.23 -3.25 19.45
C ARG A 66 -0.34 -1.98 20.09
N ARG A 67 -1.43 -1.42 19.52
CA ARG A 67 -2.06 -0.17 19.98
C ARG A 67 -3.21 -0.39 20.94
N VAL A 68 -4.03 -1.36 20.61
CA VAL A 68 -5.19 -1.77 21.40
C VAL A 68 -4.83 -3.10 22.05
N SER A 69 -5.06 -3.24 23.33
CA SER A 69 -4.78 -4.46 24.10
C SER A 69 -5.96 -4.73 25.04
N GLU A 70 -7.10 -5.08 24.44
CA GLU A 70 -8.29 -5.45 25.21
C GLU A 70 -7.98 -6.61 26.16
N GLY A 71 -8.38 -6.47 27.43
CA GLY A 71 -8.03 -7.44 28.47
C GLY A 71 -6.52 -7.59 28.73
N GLY A 72 -5.71 -6.57 28.40
CA GLY A 72 -4.25 -6.61 28.55
C GLY A 72 -3.54 -7.61 27.63
N TYR A 73 -4.26 -8.32 26.75
CA TYR A 73 -3.70 -9.33 25.86
C TYR A 73 -3.21 -8.74 24.54
N ARG A 74 -2.07 -9.24 24.08
CA ARG A 74 -1.45 -8.83 22.81
C ARG A 74 -0.96 -10.05 22.05
N LEU A 75 -1.00 -9.95 20.70
CA LEU A 75 -0.52 -11.02 19.81
C LEU A 75 0.32 -10.50 18.63
N HIS A 76 0.83 -9.28 18.73
CA HIS A 76 1.62 -8.71 17.64
C HIS A 76 3.05 -9.30 17.55
N ALA A 77 3.56 -9.90 18.61
CA ALA A 77 4.80 -10.70 18.64
C ALA A 77 4.51 -12.08 19.24
N PHE A 78 5.29 -13.10 18.88
CA PHE A 78 5.06 -14.46 19.37
C PHE A 78 5.22 -14.56 20.89
N THR A 79 6.21 -13.87 21.47
CA THR A 79 6.40 -13.82 22.93
C THR A 79 5.18 -13.26 23.66
N GLU A 80 4.51 -12.28 23.10
CA GLU A 80 3.31 -11.69 23.67
C GLU A 80 2.07 -12.58 23.47
N LEU A 81 1.94 -13.23 22.31
CA LEU A 81 0.92 -14.24 22.07
C LEU A 81 0.93 -15.36 23.11
N MET A 82 2.12 -15.74 23.58
CA MET A 82 2.28 -16.78 24.60
C MET A 82 2.08 -16.30 26.02
N SER A 83 1.95 -14.98 26.24
CA SER A 83 1.78 -14.38 27.57
C SER A 83 0.31 -14.38 27.99
N ALA A 84 0.05 -14.38 29.29
CA ALA A 84 -1.29 -14.18 29.81
C ALA A 84 -1.74 -12.73 29.64
N GLY A 85 -3.06 -12.54 29.47
CA GLY A 85 -3.70 -11.23 29.61
C GLY A 85 -4.08 -10.93 31.07
N GLU A 86 -4.99 -9.96 31.28
CA GLU A 86 -5.51 -9.61 32.61
C GLU A 86 -6.24 -10.75 33.32
N SER A 87 -6.74 -11.75 32.59
CA SER A 87 -7.35 -12.95 33.17
C SER A 87 -6.37 -13.77 33.99
N GLY A 88 -5.06 -13.62 33.80
CA GLY A 88 -4.02 -14.44 34.39
C GLY A 88 -3.91 -15.85 33.85
N GLU A 89 -4.85 -16.26 32.96
CA GLU A 89 -4.85 -17.57 32.35
C GLU A 89 -3.87 -17.62 31.17
N ALA A 90 -3.19 -18.76 30.99
CA ALA A 90 -2.23 -18.93 29.90
C ALA A 90 -2.98 -18.90 28.54
N ALA A 91 -2.63 -17.92 27.71
CA ALA A 91 -3.26 -17.78 26.40
C ALA A 91 -3.06 -19.03 25.53
N VAL A 92 -1.85 -19.60 25.53
CA VAL A 92 -1.49 -20.82 24.80
C VAL A 92 -0.66 -21.72 25.74
N VAL A 93 -1.11 -22.95 25.91
CA VAL A 93 -0.36 -24.01 26.64
C VAL A 93 0.09 -25.04 25.62
N ALA A 94 1.39 -25.07 25.35
CA ALA A 94 1.98 -25.96 24.34
C ALA A 94 1.61 -27.43 24.59
N GLY A 95 1.11 -28.12 23.57
CA GLY A 95 0.66 -29.52 23.62
C GLY A 95 -0.68 -29.73 24.36
N LYS A 96 -1.32 -28.66 24.86
CA LYS A 96 -2.56 -28.77 25.64
C LYS A 96 -3.64 -27.79 25.14
N PRO A 97 -4.31 -28.08 24.03
CA PRO A 97 -5.32 -27.21 23.48
C PRO A 97 -6.44 -26.85 24.46
N GLU A 98 -6.92 -27.83 25.22
CA GLU A 98 -8.04 -27.66 26.17
C GLU A 98 -7.68 -26.80 27.41
N ALA A 99 -6.38 -26.61 27.67
CA ALA A 99 -5.88 -25.71 28.71
C ALA A 99 -5.52 -24.32 28.19
N SER A 100 -5.69 -24.08 26.89
CA SER A 100 -5.32 -22.82 26.25
C SER A 100 -6.52 -21.88 26.19
N GLU A 101 -6.39 -20.70 26.84
CA GLU A 101 -7.45 -19.68 26.88
C GLU A 101 -7.86 -19.21 25.48
N LEU A 102 -6.89 -19.08 24.57
CA LEU A 102 -7.14 -18.74 23.18
C LEU A 102 -8.17 -19.69 22.56
N LEU A 103 -7.96 -21.01 22.69
CA LEU A 103 -8.89 -21.99 22.09
C LEU A 103 -10.24 -21.93 22.77
N ARG A 104 -10.29 -21.80 24.10
CA ARG A 104 -11.52 -21.67 24.85
C ARG A 104 -12.36 -20.48 24.37
N ARG A 105 -11.72 -19.33 24.15
CA ARG A 105 -12.38 -18.09 23.68
C ARG A 105 -12.90 -18.21 22.25
N ILE A 106 -12.12 -18.72 21.32
CA ILE A 106 -12.55 -18.81 19.91
C ILE A 106 -13.58 -19.91 19.65
N THR A 107 -13.80 -20.86 20.62
CA THR A 107 -14.77 -21.94 20.52
C THR A 107 -15.98 -21.76 21.46
N ALA A 108 -16.01 -20.69 22.26
CA ALA A 108 -17.10 -20.46 23.18
C ALA A 108 -18.45 -20.34 22.45
N SER A 109 -19.48 -21.04 22.96
CA SER A 109 -20.86 -20.92 22.45
C SER A 109 -21.55 -19.65 22.94
N ASP A 110 -21.17 -19.18 24.13
CA ASP A 110 -21.63 -17.91 24.69
C ASP A 110 -21.00 -16.74 23.92
N LYS A 111 -21.85 -15.88 23.38
CA LYS A 111 -21.42 -14.73 22.57
C LYS A 111 -20.64 -13.69 23.38
N ASP A 112 -20.92 -13.56 24.66
CA ASP A 112 -20.23 -12.59 25.53
C ASP A 112 -18.81 -13.05 25.91
N LEU A 113 -18.56 -14.35 25.78
CA LEU A 113 -17.24 -14.96 26.02
C LEU A 113 -16.47 -15.24 24.74
N ARG A 114 -17.18 -15.38 23.62
CA ARG A 114 -16.56 -15.78 22.35
C ARG A 114 -15.75 -14.64 21.73
N MET A 115 -14.58 -15.00 21.21
CA MET A 115 -13.75 -14.11 20.39
C MET A 115 -13.77 -14.53 18.91
N PRO A 116 -13.77 -13.57 17.98
CA PRO A 116 -13.96 -12.13 18.15
C PRO A 116 -15.39 -11.79 18.62
N GLN A 117 -15.52 -10.76 19.49
CA GLN A 117 -16.82 -10.36 20.03
C GLN A 117 -17.72 -9.64 19.00
N GLU A 118 -17.12 -8.71 18.24
CA GLU A 118 -17.85 -7.85 17.29
C GLU A 118 -17.80 -8.36 15.85
N ASP A 119 -17.35 -9.61 15.63
CA ASP A 119 -17.21 -10.20 14.30
C ASP A 119 -17.76 -11.64 14.29
N ASP A 120 -17.90 -12.21 13.09
CA ASP A 120 -18.28 -13.59 12.92
C ASP A 120 -17.29 -14.55 13.60
N ALA A 121 -17.79 -15.69 14.08
CA ALA A 121 -16.93 -16.74 14.60
C ALA A 121 -15.88 -17.16 13.58
N LEU A 122 -14.72 -17.64 14.04
CA LEU A 122 -13.73 -18.24 13.17
C LEU A 122 -14.32 -19.43 12.41
N ALA A 123 -13.92 -19.60 11.16
CA ALA A 123 -14.31 -20.78 10.40
C ALA A 123 -13.80 -22.07 11.06
N ALA A 124 -14.52 -23.16 10.94
CA ALA A 124 -14.15 -24.43 11.56
C ALA A 124 -12.74 -24.88 11.17
N ILE A 125 -12.32 -24.61 9.94
CA ILE A 125 -10.96 -24.92 9.45
C ILE A 125 -9.89 -24.07 10.13
N GLU A 126 -10.17 -22.79 10.44
CA GLU A 126 -9.25 -21.90 11.16
C GLU A 126 -9.08 -22.38 12.61
N VAL A 127 -10.18 -22.72 13.28
CA VAL A 127 -10.17 -23.27 14.64
C VAL A 127 -9.41 -24.60 14.67
N ALA A 128 -9.68 -25.51 13.74
CA ALA A 128 -8.99 -26.80 13.66
C ALA A 128 -7.46 -26.63 13.47
N LEU A 129 -7.06 -25.67 12.65
CA LEU A 129 -5.65 -25.38 12.41
C LEU A 129 -4.95 -24.82 13.66
N ILE A 130 -5.56 -23.90 14.37
CA ILE A 130 -5.04 -23.36 15.63
C ILE A 130 -4.95 -24.48 16.69
N LYS A 131 -6.00 -25.29 16.82
CA LYS A 131 -6.02 -26.43 17.75
C LYS A 131 -4.89 -27.41 17.44
N ARG A 132 -4.69 -27.76 16.17
CA ARG A 132 -3.63 -28.64 15.73
C ARG A 132 -2.24 -28.08 16.02
N TRP A 133 -1.99 -26.80 15.73
CA TRP A 133 -0.75 -26.11 16.05
C TRP A 133 -0.42 -26.17 17.57
N ILE A 134 -1.43 -25.91 18.42
CA ILE A 134 -1.26 -26.02 19.87
C ILE A 134 -0.93 -27.45 20.26
N SER A 135 -1.63 -28.45 19.70
CA SER A 135 -1.41 -29.89 19.98
C SER A 135 -0.02 -30.34 19.58
N GLU A 136 0.55 -29.80 18.50
CA GLU A 136 1.90 -30.07 18.01
C GLU A 136 2.99 -29.33 18.78
N GLY A 137 2.63 -28.65 19.89
CA GLY A 137 3.56 -27.98 20.80
C GLY A 137 3.68 -26.47 20.60
N ALA A 138 2.78 -25.85 19.87
CA ALA A 138 2.72 -24.40 19.65
C ALA A 138 4.08 -23.81 19.23
N ARG A 139 4.76 -24.48 18.30
CA ARG A 139 6.12 -24.13 17.87
C ARG A 139 6.13 -22.86 17.03
N PHE A 140 7.17 -22.04 17.24
CA PHE A 140 7.47 -20.86 16.44
C PHE A 140 8.49 -21.23 15.35
N ASP A 141 8.16 -20.94 14.10
CA ASP A 141 9.00 -21.19 12.92
C ASP A 141 9.45 -19.89 12.22
N GLY A 142 9.31 -18.75 12.91
CA GLY A 142 9.84 -17.45 12.47
C GLY A 142 11.30 -17.25 12.85
N ARG A 143 11.82 -16.04 12.59
CA ARG A 143 13.24 -15.72 12.84
C ARG A 143 13.49 -15.25 14.29
N ASP A 144 12.59 -14.44 14.85
CA ASP A 144 12.74 -13.82 16.15
C ASP A 144 11.36 -13.71 16.81
N PRO A 145 11.10 -14.44 17.92
CA PRO A 145 9.80 -14.46 18.58
C PRO A 145 9.41 -13.13 19.22
N GLY A 146 10.37 -12.25 19.51
CA GLY A 146 10.12 -10.92 20.10
C GLY A 146 9.80 -9.83 19.08
N ARG A 147 10.01 -10.10 17.78
CA ARG A 147 9.71 -9.13 16.73
C ARG A 147 8.25 -9.20 16.27
N PRO A 148 7.71 -8.07 15.75
CA PRO A 148 6.37 -8.06 15.18
C PRO A 148 6.18 -9.17 14.13
N LEU A 149 5.10 -9.96 14.28
CA LEU A 149 4.78 -11.06 13.37
C LEU A 149 4.64 -10.58 11.92
N THR A 150 4.01 -9.43 11.74
CA THR A 150 3.82 -8.81 10.41
C THR A 150 5.12 -8.58 9.65
N SER A 151 6.22 -8.29 10.38
CA SER A 151 7.55 -8.07 9.78
C SER A 151 8.25 -9.37 9.35
N GLN A 152 7.72 -10.52 9.73
CA GLN A 152 8.30 -11.83 9.53
C GLN A 152 7.46 -12.76 8.66
N LEU A 153 6.22 -12.36 8.34
CA LEU A 153 5.38 -13.12 7.42
C LEU A 153 6.06 -13.28 6.06
N PRO A 154 5.88 -14.44 5.41
CA PRO A 154 6.29 -14.57 4.03
C PRO A 154 5.53 -13.56 3.16
N PRO A 155 6.12 -13.10 2.04
CA PRO A 155 5.44 -12.21 1.11
C PRO A 155 4.07 -12.75 0.72
N ARG A 156 3.03 -11.91 0.81
CA ARG A 156 1.67 -12.32 0.43
C ARG A 156 1.61 -12.65 -1.05
N GLN A 157 0.86 -13.69 -1.36
CA GLN A 157 0.46 -13.94 -2.73
C GLN A 157 -0.84 -13.19 -3.00
N HIS A 158 -0.76 -12.19 -3.85
CA HIS A 158 -1.94 -11.41 -4.23
C HIS A 158 -2.74 -12.10 -5.33
N PRO A 159 -4.08 -12.02 -5.31
CA PRO A 159 -4.91 -12.55 -6.38
C PRO A 159 -4.61 -11.81 -7.71
N ARG A 160 -5.01 -12.43 -8.79
CA ARG A 160 -4.97 -11.77 -10.10
C ARG A 160 -6.04 -10.69 -10.17
N SER A 161 -5.72 -9.60 -10.82
CA SER A 161 -6.71 -8.58 -11.19
C SER A 161 -7.78 -9.17 -12.13
N PRO A 162 -9.01 -8.65 -12.12
CA PRO A 162 -10.05 -9.04 -13.07
C PRO A 162 -9.60 -8.86 -14.51
N ALA A 163 -9.96 -9.79 -15.40
CA ALA A 163 -9.68 -9.62 -16.84
C ALA A 163 -10.41 -8.39 -17.41
N ARG A 164 -11.65 -8.17 -16.95
CA ARG A 164 -12.49 -6.99 -17.26
C ARG A 164 -13.07 -6.43 -15.98
N TYR A 165 -13.13 -5.12 -15.89
CA TYR A 165 -13.74 -4.45 -14.74
C TYR A 165 -15.24 -4.21 -14.99
N PRO A 166 -16.15 -4.65 -14.08
CA PRO A 166 -17.59 -4.41 -14.21
C PRO A 166 -17.94 -2.92 -14.02
N VAL A 167 -17.16 -2.24 -13.19
CA VAL A 167 -17.30 -0.80 -12.88
C VAL A 167 -15.95 -0.12 -12.95
N ALA A 168 -15.94 1.20 -13.19
CA ALA A 168 -14.72 1.98 -13.03
C ALA A 168 -14.36 2.06 -11.55
N ILE A 169 -13.07 1.92 -11.25
CA ILE A 169 -12.55 2.01 -9.89
C ILE A 169 -11.84 3.36 -9.69
N PRO A 170 -11.90 3.94 -8.49
CA PRO A 170 -11.12 5.13 -8.17
C PRO A 170 -9.62 4.90 -8.39
N VAL A 171 -8.96 5.86 -9.03
CA VAL A 171 -7.51 5.85 -9.20
C VAL A 171 -6.89 6.80 -8.19
N LEU A 172 -6.14 6.22 -7.25
CA LEU A 172 -5.58 6.92 -6.08
C LEU A 172 -4.11 7.28 -6.26
N ALA A 173 -3.43 6.66 -7.23
CA ALA A 173 -2.02 6.89 -7.53
C ALA A 173 -1.75 6.84 -9.03
N ILE A 174 -1.02 7.82 -9.51
CA ILE A 174 -0.45 7.88 -10.86
C ILE A 174 0.98 8.37 -10.79
N GLU A 175 1.82 7.93 -11.72
CA GLU A 175 3.21 8.38 -11.82
C GLU A 175 3.69 8.30 -13.27
N PHE A 176 4.40 9.32 -13.74
CA PHE A 176 5.03 9.27 -15.06
C PHE A 176 6.29 8.41 -15.05
N SER A 177 6.57 7.77 -16.17
CA SER A 177 7.90 7.18 -16.41
C SER A 177 8.98 8.27 -16.44
N PRO A 178 10.25 7.94 -16.11
CA PRO A 178 11.34 8.92 -16.10
C PRO A 178 11.52 9.67 -17.43
N ASP A 179 11.16 9.06 -18.55
CA ASP A 179 11.18 9.67 -19.88
C ASP A 179 9.88 10.44 -20.23
N GLY A 180 8.87 10.42 -19.35
CA GLY A 180 7.58 11.09 -19.53
C GLY A 180 6.68 10.48 -20.63
N THR A 181 7.02 9.32 -21.19
CA THR A 181 6.27 8.71 -22.30
C THR A 181 5.13 7.82 -21.84
N GLN A 182 5.21 7.28 -20.63
CA GLN A 182 4.21 6.39 -20.04
C GLN A 182 3.72 6.91 -18.69
N ILE A 183 2.56 6.40 -18.26
CA ILE A 183 1.97 6.66 -16.94
C ILE A 183 1.66 5.31 -16.29
N ALA A 184 2.19 5.09 -15.08
CA ALA A 184 1.77 4.03 -14.19
C ALA A 184 0.51 4.47 -13.45
N VAL A 185 -0.48 3.60 -13.36
CA VAL A 185 -1.77 3.86 -12.73
C VAL A 185 -2.09 2.73 -11.77
N GLY A 186 -2.38 3.08 -10.52
CA GLY A 186 -2.81 2.13 -9.49
C GLY A 186 -4.22 1.61 -9.76
N GLY A 187 -4.36 0.29 -9.79
CA GLY A 187 -5.61 -0.41 -10.01
C GLY A 187 -5.99 -1.34 -8.84
N TYR A 188 -6.96 -2.21 -9.08
CA TYR A 188 -7.39 -3.24 -8.13
C TYR A 188 -6.61 -4.54 -8.38
N HIS A 189 -5.72 -4.89 -7.46
CA HIS A 189 -4.77 -5.99 -7.58
C HIS A 189 -3.78 -5.88 -8.76
N GLU A 190 -3.57 -4.67 -9.28
CA GLU A 190 -2.62 -4.44 -10.36
C GLU A 190 -2.09 -3.01 -10.40
N VAL A 191 -1.00 -2.82 -11.14
CA VAL A 191 -0.60 -1.54 -11.70
C VAL A 191 -0.74 -1.66 -13.21
N THR A 192 -1.32 -0.66 -13.86
CA THR A 192 -1.45 -0.60 -15.33
C THR A 192 -0.54 0.48 -15.89
N ILE A 193 0.08 0.20 -17.03
CA ILE A 193 0.97 1.13 -17.72
C ILE A 193 0.29 1.61 -19.00
N TRP A 194 0.21 2.92 -19.18
CA TRP A 194 -0.50 3.56 -20.28
C TRP A 194 0.43 4.50 -21.03
N GLN A 195 0.22 4.65 -22.32
CA GLN A 195 0.94 5.63 -23.12
C GLN A 195 0.39 7.04 -22.82
N ALA A 196 1.25 7.94 -22.34
CA ALA A 196 0.84 9.22 -21.80
C ALA A 196 0.06 10.11 -22.79
N ARG A 197 0.44 10.12 -24.07
CA ARG A 197 -0.18 10.99 -25.07
C ARG A 197 -1.44 10.42 -25.72
N THR A 198 -1.60 9.11 -25.73
CA THR A 198 -2.70 8.46 -26.44
C THR A 198 -3.72 7.80 -25.54
N GLY A 199 -3.39 7.59 -24.26
CA GLY A 199 -4.21 6.82 -23.32
C GLY A 199 -4.34 5.34 -23.71
N LYS A 200 -3.42 4.81 -24.55
CA LYS A 200 -3.43 3.39 -24.92
C LYS A 200 -2.80 2.56 -23.82
N LEU A 201 -3.49 1.49 -23.41
CA LEU A 201 -2.95 0.51 -22.46
C LEU A 201 -1.72 -0.19 -23.08
N VAL A 202 -0.59 -0.12 -22.40
CA VAL A 202 0.67 -0.77 -22.83
C VAL A 202 0.78 -2.14 -22.20
N ARG A 203 0.55 -2.25 -20.88
CA ARG A 203 0.65 -3.51 -20.13
C ARG A 203 -0.10 -3.46 -18.81
N ARG A 204 -0.34 -4.65 -18.26
CA ARG A 204 -0.88 -4.86 -16.92
C ARG A 204 0.16 -5.58 -16.08
N LEU A 205 0.36 -5.13 -14.85
CA LEU A 205 1.23 -5.73 -13.85
C LEU A 205 0.35 -6.30 -12.72
N PRO A 206 -0.19 -7.52 -12.87
CA PRO A 206 -1.15 -8.13 -11.94
C PRO A 206 -0.47 -8.61 -10.65
N LYS A 207 -1.28 -9.16 -9.72
CA LYS A 207 -0.83 -9.72 -8.44
C LYS A 207 -0.16 -8.65 -7.56
N ARG A 208 -0.85 -7.55 -7.38
CA ARG A 208 -0.49 -6.46 -6.48
C ARG A 208 -1.45 -6.42 -5.29
N PRO A 209 -1.14 -5.61 -4.26
CA PRO A 209 -2.10 -5.32 -3.19
C PRO A 209 -3.48 -4.91 -3.71
N GLN A 210 -4.52 -5.08 -2.89
CA GLN A 210 -5.89 -4.79 -3.30
C GLN A 210 -6.04 -3.34 -3.77
N ARG A 211 -5.50 -2.40 -3.02
CA ARG A 211 -5.48 -0.97 -3.35
C ARG A 211 -4.05 -0.47 -3.47
N ILE A 212 -3.78 0.24 -4.53
CA ILE A 212 -2.51 0.93 -4.73
C ILE A 212 -2.72 2.40 -4.37
N GLN A 213 -2.01 2.86 -3.35
CA GLN A 213 -2.14 4.21 -2.78
C GLN A 213 -1.00 5.13 -3.20
N SER A 214 0.18 4.56 -3.49
CA SER A 214 1.34 5.34 -3.89
C SER A 214 2.18 4.58 -4.90
N LEU A 215 2.66 5.30 -5.88
CA LEU A 215 3.56 4.84 -6.94
C LEU A 215 4.73 5.81 -7.03
N VAL A 216 5.94 5.31 -7.17
CA VAL A 216 7.12 6.11 -7.51
C VAL A 216 7.89 5.39 -8.60
N TRP A 217 7.91 5.94 -9.79
CA TRP A 217 8.65 5.38 -10.92
C TRP A 217 10.04 6.04 -11.00
N TYR A 218 10.99 5.50 -10.26
CA TYR A 218 12.27 6.15 -9.99
C TYR A 218 13.43 5.73 -10.94
N ARG A 219 13.24 4.66 -11.73
CA ARG A 219 14.18 4.20 -12.77
C ARG A 219 13.42 3.60 -13.94
N PRO A 220 14.01 3.49 -15.15
CA PRO A 220 13.29 3.01 -16.35
C PRO A 220 12.52 1.70 -16.18
N ASP A 221 13.06 0.75 -15.40
CA ASP A 221 12.41 -0.53 -15.13
C ASP A 221 12.13 -0.76 -13.63
N GLN A 222 11.95 0.29 -12.83
CA GLN A 222 11.71 0.11 -11.39
C GLN A 222 10.66 1.08 -10.86
N ILE A 223 9.58 0.49 -10.36
CA ILE A 223 8.50 1.21 -9.68
C ILE A 223 8.46 0.75 -8.22
N LEU A 224 8.41 1.69 -7.29
CA LEU A 224 7.98 1.45 -5.92
C LEU A 224 6.47 1.43 -5.92
N VAL A 225 5.88 0.35 -5.43
CA VAL A 225 4.43 0.16 -5.31
C VAL A 225 4.11 0.05 -3.83
N ALA A 226 3.22 0.91 -3.35
CA ALA A 226 2.75 0.87 -1.97
C ALA A 226 1.22 0.86 -1.91
N GLY A 227 0.68 0.07 -0.99
CA GLY A 227 -0.76 -0.11 -0.84
C GLY A 227 -1.10 -1.18 0.18
N GLY A 228 -2.24 -1.83 0.02
CA GLY A 228 -2.70 -2.88 0.94
C GLY A 228 -4.20 -3.13 0.87
N THR A 229 -4.73 -3.66 1.97
CA THR A 229 -6.15 -3.77 2.26
C THR A 229 -6.44 -3.03 3.56
N PRO A 230 -7.36 -2.07 3.58
CA PRO A 230 -7.67 -1.29 4.79
C PRO A 230 -8.04 -2.20 5.97
N GLY A 231 -7.46 -1.91 7.15
CA GLY A 231 -7.69 -2.66 8.37
C GLY A 231 -7.07 -4.07 8.42
N GLU A 232 -6.41 -4.54 7.34
CA GLU A 232 -5.83 -5.87 7.29
C GLU A 232 -4.31 -5.87 7.17
N TYR A 233 -3.79 -5.10 6.20
CA TYR A 233 -2.34 -5.03 5.96
C TYR A 233 -1.96 -3.93 4.98
N GLY A 234 -0.68 -3.58 5.01
CA GLY A 234 -0.02 -2.77 4.01
C GLY A 234 1.27 -3.41 3.50
N GLU A 235 1.68 -3.05 2.30
CA GLU A 235 2.89 -3.56 1.65
C GLU A 235 3.60 -2.47 0.86
N VAL A 236 4.92 -2.50 0.90
CA VAL A 236 5.81 -1.70 0.05
C VAL A 236 6.72 -2.64 -0.71
N ALA A 237 6.69 -2.58 -2.03
CA ALA A 237 7.45 -3.48 -2.88
C ALA A 237 8.13 -2.77 -4.06
N LEU A 238 9.30 -3.26 -4.45
CA LEU A 238 9.99 -2.89 -5.68
C LEU A 238 9.56 -3.85 -6.79
N VAL A 239 9.10 -3.29 -7.90
CA VAL A 239 8.50 -4.03 -9.00
C VAL A 239 9.14 -3.63 -10.32
N SER A 240 9.39 -4.60 -11.19
CA SER A 240 9.79 -4.31 -12.58
C SER A 240 8.63 -3.68 -13.35
N ALA A 241 8.84 -2.51 -13.93
CA ALA A 241 7.89 -1.86 -14.79
C ALA A 241 7.67 -2.62 -16.11
N MET A 242 8.64 -3.43 -16.51
CA MET A 242 8.62 -4.19 -17.77
C MET A 242 7.92 -5.54 -17.61
N SER A 243 8.30 -6.34 -16.62
CA SER A 243 7.78 -7.71 -16.42
C SER A 243 6.66 -7.80 -15.40
N GLY A 244 6.55 -6.83 -14.48
CA GLY A 244 5.69 -6.92 -13.30
C GLY A 244 6.22 -7.85 -12.23
N GLU A 245 7.44 -8.32 -12.34
CA GLU A 245 8.09 -9.14 -11.30
C GLU A 245 8.30 -8.32 -10.03
N VAL A 246 7.93 -8.90 -8.88
CA VAL A 246 8.28 -8.34 -7.57
C VAL A 246 9.73 -8.65 -7.30
N ARG A 247 10.57 -7.65 -7.42
CA ARG A 247 12.01 -7.80 -7.14
C ARG A 247 12.28 -7.94 -5.65
N ARG A 248 11.51 -7.21 -4.84
CA ARG A 248 11.64 -7.26 -3.38
C ARG A 248 10.41 -6.66 -2.70
N VAL A 249 9.94 -7.31 -1.64
CA VAL A 249 9.05 -6.72 -0.64
C VAL A 249 9.93 -6.14 0.46
N LEU A 250 9.82 -4.84 0.68
CA LEU A 250 10.61 -4.08 1.64
C LEU A 250 10.06 -4.22 3.05
N GLY A 251 8.74 -4.29 3.18
CA GLY A 251 8.08 -4.45 4.46
C GLY A 251 6.58 -4.59 4.32
N THR A 252 5.99 -5.19 5.35
CA THR A 252 4.55 -5.29 5.57
C THR A 252 4.19 -4.47 6.79
N PHE A 253 3.00 -3.90 6.77
CA PHE A 253 2.44 -3.04 7.81
C PHE A 253 1.15 -3.66 8.34
N ASP A 254 0.77 -3.30 9.56
CA ASP A 254 -0.48 -3.79 10.18
C ASP A 254 -1.73 -3.18 9.53
N ASP A 255 -1.58 -2.10 8.76
CA ASP A 255 -2.66 -1.44 8.04
C ASP A 255 -2.14 -0.84 6.72
N LEU A 256 -3.07 -0.40 5.87
CA LEU A 256 -2.84 0.15 4.54
C LEU A 256 -1.71 1.19 4.51
N VAL A 257 -0.73 1.00 3.63
CA VAL A 257 0.27 2.03 3.32
C VAL A 257 -0.38 3.09 2.44
N LEU A 258 -0.33 4.36 2.89
CA LEU A 258 -1.00 5.47 2.21
C LEU A 258 -0.06 6.33 1.38
N GLY A 259 1.21 6.43 1.78
CA GLY A 259 2.22 7.20 1.07
C GLY A 259 3.58 6.51 1.09
N ALA A 260 4.32 6.63 -0.01
CA ALA A 260 5.69 6.17 -0.11
C ALA A 260 6.51 7.11 -0.99
N ALA A 261 7.81 7.18 -0.73
CA ALA A 261 8.74 8.02 -1.45
C ALA A 261 10.10 7.35 -1.62
N VAL A 262 10.82 7.74 -2.66
CA VAL A 262 12.22 7.39 -2.92
C VAL A 262 13.04 8.68 -2.92
N SER A 263 14.21 8.66 -2.29
CA SER A 263 15.14 9.80 -2.35
C SER A 263 15.68 10.02 -3.76
N ASP A 264 16.03 11.26 -4.11
CA ASP A 264 16.49 11.60 -5.46
C ASP A 264 17.74 10.83 -5.92
N ASP A 265 18.62 10.48 -4.97
CA ASP A 265 19.80 9.65 -5.22
C ASP A 265 19.45 8.15 -5.32
N ALA A 266 18.18 7.79 -5.17
CA ALA A 266 17.67 6.42 -5.16
C ALA A 266 18.35 5.50 -4.14
N LYS A 267 18.83 6.06 -3.00
CA LYS A 267 19.48 5.27 -1.94
C LYS A 267 18.58 4.98 -0.75
N ARG A 268 17.47 5.72 -0.60
CA ARG A 268 16.56 5.58 0.53
C ARG A 268 15.12 5.52 0.08
N ILE A 269 14.32 4.83 0.89
CA ILE A 269 12.87 4.70 0.74
C ILE A 269 12.24 5.06 2.08
N ALA A 270 11.09 5.71 2.03
CA ALA A 270 10.25 5.92 3.20
C ALA A 270 8.78 5.61 2.87
N ALA A 271 8.02 5.16 3.86
CA ALA A 271 6.60 4.91 3.72
C ALA A 271 5.85 5.20 5.02
N GLY A 272 4.59 5.63 4.88
CA GLY A 272 3.67 5.89 5.97
C GLY A 272 2.37 5.11 5.81
N SER A 273 1.78 4.66 6.93
CA SER A 273 0.59 3.82 6.92
C SER A 273 -0.57 4.38 7.74
N ALA A 274 -1.77 3.84 7.50
CA ALA A 274 -2.93 4.04 8.37
C ALA A 274 -2.68 3.51 9.80
N GLY A 275 -1.65 2.69 9.96
CA GLY A 275 -1.08 2.25 11.23
C GLY A 275 -0.36 3.33 12.04
N HIS A 276 -0.38 4.60 11.65
CA HIS A 276 0.26 5.78 12.30
C HIS A 276 1.80 5.73 12.29
N GLU A 277 2.38 4.80 11.56
CA GLU A 277 3.82 4.62 11.51
C GLU A 277 4.43 5.18 10.23
N THR A 278 5.64 5.67 10.36
CA THR A 278 6.54 6.00 9.26
C THR A 278 7.76 5.11 9.39
N ARG A 279 8.17 4.48 8.29
CA ARG A 279 9.39 3.65 8.23
C ARG A 279 10.32 4.13 7.14
N GLY A 280 11.62 3.95 7.38
CA GLY A 280 12.67 4.25 6.39
C GLY A 280 13.57 3.05 6.15
N TRP A 281 14.01 2.89 4.89
CA TRP A 281 14.93 1.84 4.43
C TRP A 281 16.07 2.43 3.64
N SER A 282 17.24 1.77 3.71
CA SER A 282 18.20 1.86 2.62
C SER A 282 17.69 1.09 1.41
N MET A 283 17.98 1.56 0.19
CA MET A 283 17.46 0.95 -1.05
C MET A 283 17.81 -0.55 -1.14
N ASP A 284 18.96 -0.97 -0.65
CA ASP A 284 19.42 -2.35 -0.71
C ASP A 284 19.06 -3.20 0.52
N ALA A 285 18.44 -2.58 1.54
CA ALA A 285 18.10 -3.27 2.77
C ALA A 285 16.81 -4.11 2.60
N THR A 286 16.75 -5.22 3.34
CA THR A 286 15.55 -6.06 3.45
C THR A 286 14.70 -5.74 4.68
N GLN A 287 15.21 -4.88 5.57
CA GLN A 287 14.54 -4.46 6.80
C GLN A 287 14.58 -2.93 6.90
N ALA A 288 13.57 -2.38 7.55
CA ALA A 288 13.56 -0.96 7.87
C ALA A 288 14.76 -0.60 8.75
N ALA A 289 15.46 0.48 8.39
CA ALA A 289 16.54 1.03 9.19
C ALA A 289 15.99 1.69 10.47
N TRP A 290 14.78 2.26 10.37
CA TRP A 290 14.08 2.88 11.48
C TRP A 290 12.56 2.83 11.30
N GLU A 291 11.86 2.96 12.42
CA GLU A 291 10.42 3.13 12.52
C GLU A 291 10.11 4.26 13.49
N SER A 292 9.15 5.12 13.15
CA SER A 292 8.65 6.20 13.97
C SER A 292 7.14 6.15 14.10
N ARG A 293 6.62 6.27 15.33
CA ARG A 293 5.18 6.26 15.67
C ARG A 293 4.76 7.54 16.39
N VAL A 294 5.29 8.66 15.97
CA VAL A 294 5.03 9.97 16.60
C VAL A 294 3.75 10.64 16.11
N HIS A 295 3.08 10.07 15.11
CA HIS A 295 1.75 10.50 14.68
C HIS A 295 0.66 9.81 15.50
N SER A 296 -0.42 10.56 15.79
CA SER A 296 -1.60 10.04 16.50
C SER A 296 -2.74 9.60 15.58
N ASP A 297 -2.58 9.74 14.27
CA ASP A 297 -3.55 9.32 13.24
C ASP A 297 -2.80 8.88 11.97
N TRP A 298 -3.52 8.48 10.93
CA TRP A 298 -3.02 7.97 9.66
C TRP A 298 -1.93 8.85 9.06
N VAL A 299 -0.83 8.24 8.67
CA VAL A 299 0.23 8.90 7.89
C VAL A 299 -0.16 8.81 6.41
N THR A 300 -0.58 9.92 5.85
CA THR A 300 -1.23 10.03 4.54
C THR A 300 -0.26 10.29 3.40
N GLY A 301 0.91 10.85 3.70
CA GLY A 301 1.93 11.16 2.70
C GLY A 301 3.32 11.22 3.30
N VAL A 302 4.32 10.93 2.49
CA VAL A 302 5.74 11.07 2.82
C VAL A 302 6.51 11.67 1.64
N ALA A 303 7.55 12.44 1.94
CA ALA A 303 8.44 13.00 0.92
C ALA A 303 9.87 13.14 1.46
N PHE A 304 10.86 13.05 0.57
CA PHE A 304 12.27 13.35 0.89
C PHE A 304 12.62 14.79 0.54
N SER A 305 13.50 15.41 1.33
CA SER A 305 14.20 16.61 0.90
C SER A 305 15.14 16.30 -0.27
N ALA A 306 15.43 17.30 -1.12
CA ALA A 306 16.25 17.13 -2.30
C ALA A 306 17.67 16.59 -2.01
N ASP A 307 18.23 16.95 -0.85
CA ASP A 307 19.53 16.46 -0.39
C ASP A 307 19.45 15.06 0.28
N GLY A 308 18.25 14.47 0.37
CA GLY A 308 17.99 13.18 0.99
C GLY A 308 18.23 13.14 2.52
N ARG A 309 18.47 14.30 3.16
CA ARG A 309 18.74 14.40 4.59
C ARG A 309 17.52 14.22 5.44
N PHE A 310 16.36 14.71 4.98
CA PHE A 310 15.11 14.69 5.72
C PHE A 310 14.06 13.83 5.02
N VAL A 311 13.22 13.20 5.86
CA VAL A 311 11.92 12.63 5.49
C VAL A 311 10.85 13.43 6.21
N VAL A 312 9.85 13.88 5.49
CA VAL A 312 8.65 14.45 6.08
C VAL A 312 7.50 13.47 5.95
N SER A 313 6.71 13.36 7.00
CA SER A 313 5.44 12.63 7.01
C SER A 313 4.29 13.58 7.31
N ALA A 314 3.21 13.47 6.55
CA ALA A 314 1.95 14.19 6.71
C ALA A 314 0.90 13.28 7.34
N SER A 315 0.01 13.82 8.18
CA SER A 315 -0.96 13.00 8.88
C SER A 315 -2.34 13.66 9.02
N ARG A 316 -3.36 12.81 9.20
CA ARG A 316 -4.69 13.22 9.62
C ARG A 316 -4.71 13.84 11.02
N ASP A 317 -3.65 13.67 11.82
CA ASP A 317 -3.48 14.32 13.11
C ASP A 317 -3.20 15.84 12.98
N GLN A 318 -3.25 16.38 11.75
CA GLN A 318 -3.11 17.80 11.39
C GLN A 318 -1.66 18.30 11.48
N THR A 319 -0.70 17.42 11.62
CA THR A 319 0.72 17.76 11.73
C THR A 319 1.54 17.20 10.59
N LEU A 320 2.71 17.80 10.40
CA LEU A 320 3.80 17.19 9.65
C LEU A 320 4.96 16.94 10.61
N LYS A 321 5.59 15.80 10.48
CA LYS A 321 6.79 15.43 11.24
C LYS A 321 7.96 15.34 10.28
N VAL A 322 9.04 16.02 10.61
CA VAL A 322 10.29 15.95 9.84
C VAL A 322 11.26 15.10 10.61
N HIS A 323 11.79 14.08 9.96
CA HIS A 323 12.75 13.14 10.52
C HIS A 323 14.09 13.25 9.82
N ASP A 324 15.17 13.01 10.53
CA ASP A 324 16.45 12.68 9.90
C ASP A 324 16.30 11.37 9.12
N ALA A 325 16.63 11.38 7.85
CA ALA A 325 16.36 10.26 6.95
C ALA A 325 17.19 9.01 7.22
N ALA A 326 18.33 9.17 7.91
CA ALA A 326 19.22 8.05 8.22
C ALA A 326 18.82 7.34 9.51
N SER A 327 18.45 8.10 10.53
CA SER A 327 18.19 7.59 11.89
C SER A 327 16.71 7.51 12.26
N GLY A 328 15.83 8.21 11.53
CA GLY A 328 14.42 8.35 11.90
C GLY A 328 14.17 9.29 13.09
N ALA A 329 15.22 9.94 13.61
CA ALA A 329 15.07 10.88 14.72
C ALA A 329 14.21 12.08 14.32
N LEU A 330 13.26 12.45 15.19
CA LEU A 330 12.39 13.58 14.95
C LEU A 330 13.21 14.89 14.98
N PHE A 331 13.22 15.60 13.86
CA PHE A 331 13.91 16.87 13.72
C PHE A 331 13.03 18.04 14.13
N THR A 332 11.81 18.14 13.61
CA THR A 332 10.83 19.17 13.96
C THR A 332 9.41 18.75 13.62
N THR A 333 8.44 19.50 14.14
CA THR A 333 7.01 19.32 13.87
C THR A 333 6.41 20.60 13.34
N TYR A 334 5.52 20.50 12.36
CA TYR A 334 4.72 21.60 11.85
C TYR A 334 3.23 21.40 12.16
N ASN A 335 2.62 22.38 12.83
CA ASN A 335 1.22 22.37 13.27
C ASN A 335 0.35 23.36 12.49
N GLY A 336 0.81 23.89 11.34
CA GLY A 336 0.15 24.94 10.60
C GLY A 336 -1.19 24.57 9.97
N HIS A 337 -1.56 23.28 9.95
CA HIS A 337 -2.88 22.81 9.54
C HIS A 337 -3.92 22.85 10.66
N ARG A 338 -3.52 23.03 11.90
CA ARG A 338 -4.44 23.37 12.99
C ARG A 338 -4.93 24.79 12.77
N LYS A 339 -6.23 24.98 12.68
CA LYS A 339 -6.83 26.30 12.50
C LYS A 339 -7.45 26.74 13.80
N GLN A 340 -6.88 27.78 14.41
CA GLN A 340 -7.60 28.64 15.35
C GLN A 340 -8.31 29.74 14.55
N LEU A 341 -9.61 29.64 14.40
CA LEU A 341 -10.47 30.70 13.90
C LEU A 341 -11.28 31.23 15.06
N GLY A 342 -10.69 32.12 15.87
CA GLY A 342 -11.35 32.67 17.05
C GLY A 342 -11.80 31.57 18.03
N LYS A 343 -13.11 31.46 18.27
CA LYS A 343 -13.71 30.42 19.14
C LYS A 343 -13.89 29.07 18.47
N PHE A 344 -13.61 28.94 17.17
CA PHE A 344 -13.77 27.70 16.41
C PHE A 344 -12.42 27.11 16.07
N THR A 345 -12.11 25.94 16.63
CA THR A 345 -10.98 25.11 16.23
C THR A 345 -11.41 24.20 15.09
N GLY A 346 -11.00 24.53 13.85
CA GLY A 346 -11.12 23.61 12.72
C GLY A 346 -10.00 22.59 12.78
N ARG A 347 -10.31 21.30 12.64
CA ARG A 347 -9.34 20.21 12.48
C ARG A 347 -9.20 19.91 11.00
N PHE A 348 -8.00 20.04 10.46
CA PHE A 348 -7.76 19.82 9.04
C PHE A 348 -6.70 18.75 8.84
N ALA A 349 -7.13 17.54 8.46
CA ALA A 349 -6.25 16.49 8.04
C ALA A 349 -5.31 16.97 6.93
N VAL A 350 -4.05 16.56 6.98
CA VAL A 350 -3.10 16.77 5.89
C VAL A 350 -3.15 15.52 5.02
N TYR A 351 -3.24 15.67 3.70
CA TYR A 351 -3.37 14.55 2.78
C TYR A 351 -2.12 14.31 1.94
N ALA A 352 -1.44 15.38 1.53
CA ALA A 352 -0.22 15.22 0.76
C ALA A 352 0.83 16.25 1.15
N VAL A 353 2.09 15.89 0.92
CA VAL A 353 3.28 16.68 1.21
C VAL A 353 4.33 16.45 0.14
N SER A 354 5.06 17.50 -0.22
CA SER A 354 6.16 17.44 -1.17
C SER A 354 7.21 18.50 -0.85
N PHE A 355 8.48 18.25 -1.20
CA PHE A 355 9.53 19.25 -1.15
C PHE A 355 9.74 19.90 -2.52
N ASP A 356 9.91 21.20 -2.53
CA ASP A 356 10.45 21.91 -3.68
C ASP A 356 11.99 21.82 -3.67
N LYS A 357 12.52 21.16 -4.69
CA LYS A 357 13.97 20.89 -4.80
C LYS A 357 14.80 22.16 -4.94
N ARG A 358 14.25 23.22 -5.55
CA ARG A 358 14.95 24.48 -5.79
C ARG A 358 15.03 25.35 -4.53
N SER A 359 13.91 25.55 -3.87
CA SER A 359 13.83 26.45 -2.70
C SER A 359 14.04 25.76 -1.36
N LYS A 360 14.16 24.42 -1.35
CA LYS A 360 14.21 23.57 -0.13
C LYS A 360 13.01 23.74 0.79
N ARG A 361 11.92 24.31 0.27
CA ARG A 361 10.68 24.52 1.00
C ARG A 361 9.81 23.29 0.93
N LEU A 362 9.01 23.11 1.95
CA LEU A 362 8.04 22.06 2.05
C LEU A 362 6.65 22.61 1.78
N LEU A 363 5.89 21.89 0.96
CA LEU A 363 4.51 22.20 0.65
C LEU A 363 3.61 21.11 1.19
N SER A 364 2.42 21.50 1.68
CA SER A 364 1.43 20.54 2.15
C SER A 364 0.01 20.99 1.86
N VAL A 365 -0.87 20.03 1.62
CA VAL A 365 -2.30 20.20 1.31
C VAL A 365 -3.15 19.25 2.13
N GLY A 366 -4.44 19.56 2.26
CA GLY A 366 -5.36 18.72 3.03
C GLY A 366 -6.81 19.25 3.01
N GLU A 367 -7.54 19.05 4.09
CA GLU A 367 -8.93 19.52 4.23
C GLU A 367 -9.07 21.04 4.19
N GLY A 368 -7.99 21.76 4.57
CA GLY A 368 -7.93 23.20 4.41
C GLY A 368 -7.88 23.62 2.94
N LYS A 369 -8.44 24.80 2.64
CA LYS A 369 -8.51 25.33 1.27
C LYS A 369 -7.20 25.98 0.78
N ALA A 370 -6.11 25.85 1.50
CA ALA A 370 -4.85 26.50 1.22
C ALA A 370 -3.70 25.52 1.10
N ILE A 371 -2.80 25.78 0.16
CA ILE A 371 -1.48 25.14 0.14
C ILE A 371 -0.62 25.85 1.18
N ARG A 372 -0.01 25.07 2.09
CA ARG A 372 0.93 25.59 3.09
C ARG A 372 2.36 25.44 2.56
N VAL A 373 3.16 26.49 2.72
CA VAL A 373 4.57 26.54 2.31
C VAL A 373 5.42 26.96 3.50
N TRP A 374 6.43 26.17 3.86
CA TRP A 374 7.27 26.44 5.01
C TRP A 374 8.68 25.86 4.87
N ASP A 375 9.61 26.36 5.69
CA ASP A 375 11.00 25.91 5.76
C ASP A 375 11.22 25.15 7.09
N PRO A 376 11.47 23.84 7.05
CA PRO A 376 11.65 23.06 8.27
C PRO A 376 12.95 23.38 9.03
N VAL A 377 14.00 23.81 8.35
CA VAL A 377 15.27 24.18 8.99
C VAL A 377 15.14 25.50 9.73
N GLN A 378 14.51 26.48 9.10
CA GLN A 378 14.19 27.77 9.71
C GLN A 378 13.23 27.58 10.90
N ALA A 379 12.19 26.76 10.74
CA ALA A 379 11.27 26.42 11.81
C ALA A 379 11.99 25.87 13.04
N ARG A 380 12.95 24.96 12.83
CA ARG A 380 13.76 24.39 13.91
C ARG A 380 14.61 25.43 14.63
N SER A 381 15.24 26.34 13.89
CA SER A 381 16.07 27.40 14.47
C SER A 381 15.27 28.41 15.30
N GLU A 382 14.06 28.74 14.84
CA GLU A 382 13.17 29.72 15.50
C GLU A 382 12.53 29.15 16.78
N ASN A 383 12.22 27.83 16.80
CA ASN A 383 11.55 27.18 17.91
C ASN A 383 12.49 26.68 19.00
N GLY A 384 13.81 26.66 18.75
CA GLY A 384 14.79 26.12 19.68
C GLY A 384 14.60 24.60 19.92
N THR A 385 15.10 24.13 21.07
CA THR A 385 15.00 22.71 21.49
C THR A 385 13.82 22.44 22.40
N ALA A 386 13.12 23.48 22.87
CA ALA A 386 12.02 23.32 23.80
C ALA A 386 10.74 22.92 23.07
N ALA A 387 10.01 21.99 23.64
CA ALA A 387 8.66 21.61 23.29
C ALA A 387 7.64 22.74 23.44
N ASP A 388 8.12 23.98 23.48
CA ASP A 388 7.38 25.17 23.82
C ASP A 388 6.38 25.55 22.76
N MET A 389 5.17 25.18 23.10
CA MET A 389 3.95 25.90 22.79
C MET A 389 3.47 25.86 21.33
N GLU A 390 2.37 25.17 21.17
CA GLU A 390 1.56 25.11 19.94
C GLU A 390 1.44 26.44 19.18
N GLY A 391 1.41 27.58 19.89
CA GLY A 391 1.28 28.89 19.28
C GLY A 391 2.50 29.35 18.47
N ARG A 392 3.72 28.97 18.83
CA ARG A 392 4.94 29.32 18.12
C ARG A 392 5.08 28.54 16.81
N PHE A 393 4.63 27.28 16.78
CA PHE A 393 4.71 26.43 15.59
C PHE A 393 3.84 26.90 14.43
N PHE A 394 2.80 27.70 14.68
CA PHE A 394 1.97 28.27 13.60
C PHE A 394 2.70 29.29 12.72
N LYS A 395 3.69 29.99 13.27
CA LYS A 395 4.45 31.05 12.59
C LYS A 395 5.86 30.61 12.24
N ALA A 396 6.32 29.50 12.78
CA ALA A 396 7.67 29.04 12.58
C ALA A 396 7.95 28.70 11.10
N GLY A 397 9.16 29.00 10.63
CA GLY A 397 9.56 28.78 9.27
C GLY A 397 8.94 29.70 8.25
N HIS A 398 8.44 30.87 8.67
CA HIS A 398 7.80 31.85 7.79
C HIS A 398 6.75 31.22 6.90
N THR A 399 5.81 30.48 7.51
CA THR A 399 4.72 29.84 6.80
C THR A 399 4.03 30.82 5.87
N ARG A 400 4.10 30.53 4.60
CA ARG A 400 3.32 31.19 3.56
C ARG A 400 2.18 30.25 3.17
N PHE A 401 1.13 30.79 2.62
CA PHE A 401 0.04 29.98 2.09
C PHE A 401 -0.55 30.62 0.85
N ILE A 402 -1.03 29.76 -0.06
CA ILE A 402 -1.80 30.18 -1.22
C ILE A 402 -3.26 30.22 -0.74
N PRO A 403 -3.82 31.40 -0.45
CA PRO A 403 -5.20 31.52 -0.01
C PRO A 403 -6.13 31.27 -1.18
N HIS A 404 -7.30 30.70 -0.91
CA HIS A 404 -8.39 30.56 -1.88
C HIS A 404 -8.03 29.80 -3.18
N GLY A 405 -6.95 29.01 -3.16
CA GLY A 405 -6.60 28.16 -4.31
C GLY A 405 -7.68 27.13 -4.63
N PHE A 406 -8.37 26.62 -3.61
CA PHE A 406 -9.37 25.58 -3.75
C PHE A 406 -10.67 25.93 -3.03
N SER A 407 -11.79 25.48 -3.57
CA SER A 407 -13.10 25.61 -2.93
C SER A 407 -13.38 24.51 -1.90
N LYS A 408 -12.69 23.38 -2.02
CA LYS A 408 -12.83 22.17 -1.19
C LYS A 408 -11.47 21.60 -0.79
N ALA A 409 -11.47 20.43 -0.12
CA ALA A 409 -10.27 19.68 0.25
C ALA A 409 -9.37 19.37 -0.96
N THR A 410 -8.07 19.41 -0.74
CA THR A 410 -7.04 19.09 -1.76
C THR A 410 -6.38 17.78 -1.38
N PHE A 411 -6.33 16.83 -2.30
CA PHE A 411 -5.85 15.46 -2.07
C PHE A 411 -4.48 15.20 -2.68
N GLY A 412 -4.27 15.62 -3.93
CA GLY A 412 -3.05 15.41 -4.69
C GLY A 412 -2.15 16.64 -4.68
N LEU A 413 -0.86 16.43 -4.52
CA LEU A 413 0.18 17.44 -4.60
C LEU A 413 1.42 16.84 -5.25
N ASP A 414 1.92 17.51 -6.29
CA ASP A 414 3.22 17.24 -6.89
C ASP A 414 3.98 18.55 -7.03
N VAL A 415 5.28 18.54 -6.71
CA VAL A 415 6.11 19.74 -6.74
C VAL A 415 7.37 19.46 -7.56
N HIS A 416 7.53 20.21 -8.63
CA HIS A 416 8.64 20.07 -9.55
C HIS A 416 9.17 21.44 -10.00
N ASP A 417 10.47 21.66 -9.86
CA ASP A 417 11.20 22.84 -10.32
C ASP A 417 10.59 24.20 -9.98
N GLY A 418 10.19 24.37 -8.72
CA GLY A 418 9.61 25.63 -8.25
C GLY A 418 8.14 25.85 -8.65
N VAL A 419 7.48 24.77 -9.09
CA VAL A 419 6.07 24.76 -9.44
C VAL A 419 5.35 23.67 -8.66
N ALA A 420 4.23 24.02 -8.04
CA ALA A 420 3.34 23.10 -7.35
C ALA A 420 2.11 22.82 -8.23
N LEU A 421 1.80 21.54 -8.41
CA LEU A 421 0.61 21.04 -9.05
C LEU A 421 -0.29 20.44 -7.97
N ALA A 422 -1.53 20.86 -7.88
CA ALA A 422 -2.45 20.35 -6.87
C ALA A 422 -3.86 20.15 -7.41
N GLY A 423 -4.56 19.12 -6.88
CA GLY A 423 -5.92 18.76 -7.25
C GLY A 423 -6.71 18.25 -6.06
N GLY A 424 -8.03 18.37 -6.12
CA GLY A 424 -8.86 18.01 -4.99
C GLY A 424 -10.34 17.78 -5.31
N ALA A 425 -11.16 17.91 -4.28
CA ALA A 425 -12.59 17.62 -4.31
C ALA A 425 -13.42 18.61 -5.12
N ASP A 426 -12.83 19.68 -5.64
CA ASP A 426 -13.50 20.59 -6.57
C ASP A 426 -13.37 20.14 -8.05
N GLY A 427 -12.64 19.06 -8.32
CA GLY A 427 -12.48 18.53 -9.66
C GLY A 427 -11.53 19.34 -10.56
N VAL A 428 -10.77 20.28 -9.99
CA VAL A 428 -9.89 21.19 -10.73
C VAL A 428 -8.43 20.94 -10.34
N VAL A 429 -7.56 20.89 -11.34
CA VAL A 429 -6.11 20.85 -11.13
C VAL A 429 -5.55 22.25 -11.37
N ARG A 430 -4.70 22.72 -10.45
CA ARG A 430 -4.08 24.03 -10.53
C ARG A 430 -2.57 23.93 -10.41
N GLU A 431 -1.91 24.76 -11.18
CA GLU A 431 -0.47 24.95 -11.16
C GLU A 431 -0.12 26.30 -10.53
N PHE A 432 0.78 26.28 -9.54
CA PHE A 432 1.19 27.46 -8.78
C PHE A 432 2.71 27.65 -8.83
N SER A 433 3.15 28.90 -8.80
CA SER A 433 4.53 29.22 -8.51
C SER A 433 4.82 29.06 -7.01
N VAL A 434 5.83 28.27 -6.65
CA VAL A 434 6.27 28.15 -5.24
C VAL A 434 6.88 29.46 -4.72
N GLU A 435 7.49 30.26 -5.60
CA GLU A 435 8.14 31.52 -5.26
C GLU A 435 7.13 32.64 -5.06
N THR A 436 6.26 32.91 -6.06
CA THR A 436 5.31 34.01 -6.02
C THR A 436 3.96 33.65 -5.38
N LEU A 437 3.65 32.35 -5.29
CA LEU A 437 2.38 31.78 -4.83
C LEU A 437 1.18 32.09 -5.74
N GLU A 438 1.45 32.54 -6.96
CA GLU A 438 0.42 32.85 -7.94
C GLU A 438 0.02 31.62 -8.73
N THR A 439 -1.26 31.53 -9.09
CA THR A 439 -1.77 30.51 -10.01
C THR A 439 -1.22 30.79 -11.40
N ARG A 440 -0.45 29.85 -11.94
CA ARG A 440 0.08 29.92 -13.30
C ARG A 440 -0.93 29.40 -14.32
N ARG A 441 -1.64 28.34 -13.96
CA ARG A 441 -2.57 27.66 -14.85
C ARG A 441 -3.61 26.86 -14.07
N THR A 442 -4.76 26.71 -14.72
CA THR A 442 -5.84 25.82 -14.28
C THR A 442 -6.10 24.81 -15.40
N TYR A 443 -6.23 23.52 -15.01
CA TYR A 443 -6.56 22.42 -15.91
C TYR A 443 -7.93 21.91 -15.53
N GLU A 444 -8.85 21.95 -16.47
CA GLU A 444 -10.26 21.59 -16.29
C GLU A 444 -10.60 20.29 -17.02
N GLY A 445 -11.77 19.74 -16.71
CA GLY A 445 -12.33 18.60 -17.42
C GLY A 445 -12.43 17.34 -16.60
N ALA A 446 -11.96 17.28 -15.35
CA ALA A 446 -12.25 16.16 -14.48
C ALA A 446 -13.75 16.14 -14.14
N SER A 447 -14.36 14.95 -14.21
CA SER A 447 -15.80 14.78 -13.99
C SER A 447 -16.17 14.67 -12.50
N ASP A 448 -15.17 14.50 -11.62
CA ASP A 448 -15.34 14.29 -10.19
C ASP A 448 -14.03 14.63 -9.42
N TRP A 449 -13.93 14.24 -8.16
CA TRP A 449 -12.78 14.48 -7.30
C TRP A 449 -11.47 14.01 -7.96
N VAL A 450 -10.45 14.84 -7.86
CA VAL A 450 -9.07 14.53 -8.26
C VAL A 450 -8.30 14.03 -7.04
N TYR A 451 -7.85 12.77 -7.09
CA TYR A 451 -7.11 12.15 -5.99
C TYR A 451 -5.60 12.27 -6.15
N ALA A 452 -5.10 12.13 -7.36
CA ALA A 452 -3.67 12.23 -7.63
C ALA A 452 -3.39 13.15 -8.82
N VAL A 453 -2.26 13.82 -8.75
CA VAL A 453 -1.71 14.66 -9.83
C VAL A 453 -0.23 14.30 -10.02
N ALA A 454 0.26 14.43 -11.24
CA ALA A 454 1.66 14.21 -11.58
C ALA A 454 2.10 15.14 -12.71
N ALA A 455 3.33 15.64 -12.65
CA ALA A 455 3.99 16.34 -13.73
C ALA A 455 5.02 15.41 -14.39
N ALA A 456 5.03 15.37 -15.73
CA ALA A 456 6.05 14.60 -16.42
C ALA A 456 7.45 15.18 -16.12
N PRO A 457 8.47 14.35 -15.85
CA PRO A 457 9.84 14.82 -15.58
C PRO A 457 10.41 15.70 -16.69
N THR A 458 9.96 15.50 -17.93
CA THR A 458 10.31 16.34 -19.09
C THR A 458 9.66 17.72 -19.08
N GLY A 459 8.75 17.99 -18.16
CA GLY A 459 8.00 19.25 -18.08
C GLY A 459 6.93 19.45 -19.15
N ALA A 460 6.69 18.48 -20.03
CA ALA A 460 5.81 18.65 -21.18
C ALA A 460 4.34 18.36 -20.90
N LEU A 461 4.07 17.46 -19.97
CA LEU A 461 2.71 16.96 -19.67
C LEU A 461 2.39 17.08 -18.17
N VAL A 462 1.11 17.20 -17.90
CA VAL A 462 0.51 17.11 -16.58
C VAL A 462 -0.58 16.05 -16.63
N ALA A 463 -0.71 15.24 -15.61
CA ALA A 463 -1.76 14.24 -15.50
C ALA A 463 -2.49 14.37 -14.16
N ALA A 464 -3.76 13.96 -14.17
CA ALA A 464 -4.55 13.81 -12.96
C ALA A 464 -5.45 12.59 -13.04
N SER A 465 -5.80 12.05 -11.88
CA SER A 465 -6.71 10.92 -11.77
C SER A 465 -7.72 11.12 -10.63
N GLY A 466 -8.84 10.44 -10.72
CA GLY A 466 -9.91 10.70 -9.77
C GLY A 466 -10.87 9.54 -9.50
N PHE A 467 -11.96 9.90 -8.82
CA PHE A 467 -12.95 9.00 -8.28
C PHE A 467 -13.59 8.07 -9.32
N ARG A 468 -13.86 8.58 -10.52
CA ARG A 468 -14.50 7.79 -11.59
C ARG A 468 -13.54 6.92 -12.39
N GLY A 469 -12.29 6.78 -11.94
CA GLY A 469 -11.30 5.99 -12.64
C GLY A 469 -10.73 6.66 -13.89
N GLU A 470 -11.05 7.93 -14.10
CA GLU A 470 -10.53 8.72 -15.20
C GLU A 470 -9.07 9.12 -14.95
N VAL A 471 -8.29 9.10 -16.00
CA VAL A 471 -6.99 9.76 -16.10
C VAL A 471 -7.06 10.77 -17.23
N LEU A 472 -6.72 12.01 -16.91
CA LEU A 472 -6.65 13.13 -17.84
C LEU A 472 -5.21 13.55 -18.00
N VAL A 473 -4.80 13.85 -19.22
CA VAL A 473 -3.44 14.32 -19.50
C VAL A 473 -3.54 15.60 -20.32
N TRP A 474 -2.85 16.64 -19.88
CA TRP A 474 -2.80 17.94 -20.56
C TRP A 474 -1.39 18.27 -21.02
N ASN A 475 -1.31 19.03 -22.09
CA ASN A 475 -0.08 19.72 -22.47
C ASN A 475 0.15 20.88 -21.47
N ARG A 476 1.29 20.87 -20.80
CA ARG A 476 1.59 21.86 -19.78
C ARG A 476 1.79 23.27 -20.35
N ALA A 477 2.31 23.39 -21.57
CA ALA A 477 2.64 24.68 -22.17
C ALA A 477 1.38 25.52 -22.50
N ASP A 478 0.30 24.89 -22.95
CA ASP A 478 -0.94 25.58 -23.38
C ASP A 478 -2.18 25.19 -22.56
N GLY A 479 -2.11 24.17 -21.71
CA GLY A 479 -3.21 23.67 -20.89
C GLY A 479 -4.25 22.85 -21.65
N ARG A 480 -4.02 22.54 -22.93
CA ARG A 480 -4.95 21.74 -23.72
C ARG A 480 -4.98 20.28 -23.29
N LEU A 481 -6.17 19.72 -23.23
CA LEU A 481 -6.35 18.29 -22.98
C LEU A 481 -5.76 17.49 -24.16
N VAL A 482 -4.78 16.63 -23.86
CA VAL A 482 -4.13 15.75 -24.83
C VAL A 482 -4.90 14.45 -24.96
N THR A 483 -5.27 13.85 -23.84
CA THR A 483 -6.04 12.61 -23.81
C THR A 483 -6.81 12.43 -22.50
N ARG A 484 -7.86 11.62 -22.59
CA ARG A 484 -8.65 11.13 -21.44
C ARG A 484 -8.91 9.64 -21.64
N PHE A 485 -8.75 8.87 -20.58
CA PHE A 485 -9.11 7.45 -20.61
C PHE A 485 -9.57 6.99 -19.22
N VAL A 486 -10.31 5.88 -19.18
CA VAL A 486 -10.69 5.21 -17.94
C VAL A 486 -9.69 4.09 -17.66
N ALA A 487 -9.00 4.16 -16.53
CA ALA A 487 -7.94 3.21 -16.18
C ALA A 487 -8.48 1.90 -15.59
N SER A 488 -9.58 1.39 -16.15
CA SER A 488 -10.21 0.12 -15.81
C SER A 488 -10.24 -0.76 -17.05
N PRO A 489 -9.22 -1.63 -17.27
CA PRO A 489 -9.10 -2.41 -18.51
C PRO A 489 -10.32 -3.27 -18.84
N GLY A 490 -10.72 -3.25 -20.11
CA GLY A 490 -11.84 -4.04 -20.62
C GLY A 490 -13.22 -3.42 -20.41
N ARG A 491 -13.29 -2.18 -19.93
CA ARG A 491 -14.50 -1.39 -19.83
C ARG A 491 -14.67 -0.48 -21.04
#